data_6fef305409ba2a8eb016b973d65476c6
#
_entry.id   6fef305409ba2a8eb016b973d65476c6
#
_cell.length_a   1.000
_cell.length_b   1.000
_cell.length_c   1.000
_cell.angle_alpha   90.00
_cell.angle_beta   90.00
_cell.angle_gamma   90.00
#
_symmetry.space_group_name_H-M   'P 1'
#
loop_
_entity.id
_entity.type
_entity.pdbx_description
1 polymer ?
#
loop_
_entity_poly.entity_id
_entity_poly.type
_entity_poly.pdbx_seq_one_letter_code
_entity_poly.pdbx_strand_id
1 'polypeptide(L)'
;SADRAAAGEEKVRVNPAQAHRRPHCFCTPERRIVPKLLAMVLAIPLTLWAGDATNKVVILATTTSTQDSGLLDILVPLFNKKSSYNLKTISVGTGQALALAAKGEADVTLAHAPSLEKKYVAEGKLLNRRLVMYNDFVIVGPAADPAKVKSTRSSIEALKLIAGSKARFISRGDNSGTHNLEKSLWKMAGIDSRGAWYIESGQGMGATLGIANDRNGYTLTDRATYLAYEKRLALIILLEGDKPLLNIYSVMEVNPANGPRVNAVGGKAFADFMVSSEAQATVKSFGLEKYGQALFVPIAGKREEEIGG
;
A
#
# COMPACT_ATOMS: atom_id res chain seq x y z
N SER A 1 -33.97 35.91 -29.63
CA SER A 1 -32.98 37.00 -29.75
C SER A 1 -31.60 36.46 -29.37
N ALA A 2 -30.77 36.02 -30.29
CA ALA A 2 -29.94 36.79 -31.24
C ALA A 2 -28.95 37.72 -30.51
N ASP A 3 -27.65 37.42 -30.59
CA ASP A 3 -26.58 37.95 -31.43
C ASP A 3 -25.24 37.47 -30.85
N ARG A 4 -24.40 36.75 -31.59
CA ARG A 4 -23.39 37.11 -32.60
C ARG A 4 -22.30 38.12 -32.14
N ALA A 5 -21.04 37.66 -32.16
CA ALA A 5 -19.87 38.14 -32.91
C ALA A 5 -18.60 37.47 -32.36
N ALA A 6 -17.84 36.70 -33.03
CA ALA A 6 -16.99 36.83 -34.24
C ALA A 6 -15.61 37.45 -33.97
N ALA A 7 -14.58 36.62 -34.27
CA ALA A 7 -13.38 36.85 -35.03
C ALA A 7 -12.16 37.60 -34.39
N GLY A 8 -10.99 37.03 -34.65
CA GLY A 8 -9.68 37.65 -34.54
C GLY A 8 -8.52 36.69 -34.75
N GLU A 9 -8.37 36.14 -35.97
CA GLU A 9 -7.11 35.56 -36.44
C GLU A 9 -6.09 36.68 -36.76
N GLU A 10 -4.91 36.59 -36.20
CA GLU A 10 -3.77 37.43 -36.65
C GLU A 10 -2.65 36.55 -37.17
N LYS A 11 -2.53 36.57 -38.50
CA LYS A 11 -1.43 36.02 -39.30
C LYS A 11 -0.24 37.01 -39.25
N VAL A 12 0.90 36.55 -38.76
CA VAL A 12 2.18 37.29 -38.99
C VAL A 12 2.91 36.70 -40.17
N ARG A 13 3.13 37.54 -41.16
CA ARG A 13 3.84 37.30 -42.43
C ARG A 13 5.33 37.22 -42.19
N VAL A 14 5.93 36.27 -42.87
CA VAL A 14 7.38 36.13 -43.14
C VAL A 14 7.73 36.99 -44.37
N ASN A 15 8.85 37.73 -44.34
CA ASN A 15 9.40 38.37 -45.50
C ASN A 15 10.88 37.97 -45.68
N PRO A 16 11.30 37.54 -46.90
CA PRO A 16 12.66 37.07 -47.20
C PRO A 16 13.51 38.17 -47.88
N ALA A 17 14.79 37.87 -47.90
CA ALA A 17 15.84 38.39 -48.79
C ALA A 17 16.66 39.57 -48.32
N GLN A 18 17.93 39.32 -48.12
CA GLN A 18 18.96 40.03 -48.94
C GLN A 18 20.29 39.26 -48.90
N ALA A 19 20.75 38.95 -50.10
CA ALA A 19 22.06 38.42 -50.45
C ALA A 19 23.07 39.58 -50.65
N HIS A 20 24.32 39.44 -50.21
CA HIS A 20 25.45 40.13 -50.81
C HIS A 20 26.76 39.36 -50.58
N ARG A 21 27.24 38.74 -51.63
CA ARG A 21 28.52 38.84 -52.42
C ARG A 21 29.85 38.81 -51.65
N ARG A 22 30.67 37.85 -52.14
CA ARG A 22 32.12 37.65 -51.89
C ARG A 22 32.97 38.79 -52.42
N PRO A 23 34.28 38.86 -52.04
CA PRO A 23 35.28 38.48 -53.00
C PRO A 23 36.42 37.60 -52.48
N HIS A 24 37.02 36.92 -53.46
CA HIS A 24 38.18 36.07 -53.40
C HIS A 24 39.48 36.87 -53.13
N CYS A 25 40.44 36.27 -52.40
CA CYS A 25 41.86 36.57 -52.59
C CYS A 25 42.67 35.27 -52.52
N PHE A 26 43.38 35.04 -53.59
CA PHE A 26 44.41 34.03 -53.79
C PHE A 26 45.68 34.41 -53.04
N CYS A 27 46.34 33.49 -52.32
CA CYS A 27 47.77 33.46 -52.11
C CYS A 27 48.27 32.05 -51.93
N THR A 28 49.25 31.68 -52.67
CA THR A 28 49.94 30.41 -52.87
C THR A 28 51.00 30.13 -51.77
N PRO A 29 51.59 28.94 -51.71
CA PRO A 29 52.01 28.29 -50.46
C PRO A 29 53.54 28.43 -50.22
N GLU A 30 53.92 28.63 -48.98
CA GLU A 30 55.30 28.35 -48.53
C GLU A 30 55.36 27.04 -47.75
N ARG A 31 56.15 26.11 -48.25
CA ARG A 31 56.55 24.86 -47.60
C ARG A 31 57.51 25.19 -46.44
N ARG A 32 57.08 24.95 -45.23
CA ARG A 32 58.04 24.77 -44.10
C ARG A 32 57.96 23.31 -43.61
N ILE A 33 59.10 22.69 -43.71
CA ILE A 33 59.37 21.36 -43.17
C ILE A 33 59.53 21.48 -41.65
N VAL A 34 58.62 20.85 -40.89
CA VAL A 34 58.72 20.75 -39.43
C VAL A 34 58.84 19.27 -39.08
N PRO A 35 59.83 18.91 -38.20
CA PRO A 35 60.09 17.50 -37.91
C PRO A 35 58.94 16.85 -37.14
N LYS A 36 58.60 15.62 -37.50
CA LYS A 36 57.60 14.82 -36.82
C LYS A 36 58.12 14.43 -35.42
N LEU A 37 57.67 15.13 -34.41
CA LEU A 37 57.65 14.62 -33.02
C LEU A 37 56.47 13.66 -32.92
N LEU A 38 56.81 12.39 -32.73
CA LEU A 38 55.86 11.31 -32.48
C LEU A 38 55.39 11.46 -31.00
N ALA A 39 54.34 12.20 -30.77
CA ALA A 39 53.66 12.26 -29.45
C ALA A 39 52.84 11.00 -29.28
N MET A 40 53.37 10.07 -28.52
CA MET A 40 52.66 8.88 -28.04
C MET A 40 51.63 9.32 -27.00
N VAL A 41 50.39 9.55 -27.48
CA VAL A 41 49.25 9.85 -26.59
C VAL A 41 48.88 8.53 -25.91
N LEU A 42 49.28 8.44 -24.63
CA LEU A 42 48.83 7.38 -23.73
C LEU A 42 47.33 7.63 -23.48
N ALA A 43 46.45 6.96 -24.20
CA ALA A 43 45.04 6.94 -23.92
C ALA A 43 44.80 6.15 -22.63
N ILE A 44 44.72 6.86 -21.51
CA ILE A 44 44.24 6.30 -20.26
C ILE A 44 42.70 6.13 -20.46
N PRO A 45 42.17 4.91 -20.41
CA PRO A 45 40.72 4.76 -20.43
C PRO A 45 40.19 5.36 -19.12
N LEU A 46 39.55 6.54 -19.19
CA LEU A 46 38.68 7.03 -18.13
C LEU A 46 37.50 6.07 -18.08
N THR A 47 37.62 4.98 -17.29
CA THR A 47 36.46 4.25 -16.84
C THR A 47 35.68 5.19 -15.94
N LEU A 48 34.69 5.89 -16.55
CA LEU A 48 33.62 6.53 -15.78
C LEU A 48 32.96 5.39 -14.96
N TRP A 49 33.37 5.27 -13.72
CA TRP A 49 32.49 4.70 -12.71
C TRP A 49 31.29 5.64 -12.63
N ALA A 50 30.29 5.38 -13.45
CA ALA A 50 28.94 5.82 -13.17
C ALA A 50 28.53 5.06 -11.89
N GLY A 51 28.88 5.61 -10.73
CA GLY A 51 28.31 5.18 -9.48
C GLY A 51 26.80 5.35 -9.65
N ASP A 52 26.12 4.22 -9.74
CA ASP A 52 24.67 4.18 -9.69
C ASP A 52 24.27 5.00 -8.45
N ALA A 53 23.73 6.19 -8.67
CA ALA A 53 23.10 6.98 -7.62
C ALA A 53 21.85 6.19 -7.22
N THR A 54 22.04 5.13 -6.42
CA THR A 54 20.95 4.27 -5.96
C THR A 54 19.94 5.17 -5.28
N ASN A 55 18.73 5.23 -5.83
CA ASN A 55 17.63 5.94 -5.21
C ASN A 55 17.40 5.36 -3.80
N LYS A 56 17.81 6.13 -2.78
CA LYS A 56 17.73 5.70 -1.37
C LYS A 56 16.31 5.74 -0.81
N VAL A 57 15.38 6.37 -1.50
CA VAL A 57 13.98 6.41 -1.07
C VAL A 57 13.26 5.16 -1.57
N VAL A 58 12.51 4.54 -0.68
CA VAL A 58 11.61 3.41 -0.97
C VAL A 58 10.20 3.79 -0.55
N ILE A 59 9.25 3.67 -1.43
CA ILE A 59 7.84 3.95 -1.17
C ILE A 59 7.10 2.65 -0.88
N LEU A 60 6.61 2.52 0.35
CA LEU A 60 5.72 1.44 0.78
C LEU A 60 4.27 1.89 0.65
N ALA A 61 3.50 1.26 -0.23
CA ALA A 61 2.04 1.36 -0.21
C ALA A 61 1.46 0.32 0.76
N THR A 62 0.69 0.78 1.75
CA THR A 62 0.11 -0.09 2.78
C THR A 62 -1.29 0.37 3.18
N THR A 63 -1.87 -0.28 4.19
CA THR A 63 -3.23 0.01 4.62
C THR A 63 -3.28 0.91 5.85
N THR A 64 -4.35 1.70 5.99
CA THR A 64 -4.58 2.53 7.18
C THR A 64 -4.62 1.68 8.44
N SER A 65 -5.23 0.49 8.42
CA SER A 65 -5.25 -0.41 9.58
C SER A 65 -3.86 -0.92 9.97
N THR A 66 -2.96 -1.15 9.00
CA THR A 66 -1.56 -1.49 9.31
C THR A 66 -0.85 -0.33 9.99
N GLN A 67 -1.06 0.90 9.52
CA GLN A 67 -0.51 2.10 10.15
C GLN A 67 -1.11 2.33 11.54
N ASP A 68 -2.44 2.25 11.68
CA ASP A 68 -3.18 2.51 12.91
C ASP A 68 -2.81 1.52 14.04
N SER A 69 -2.36 0.30 13.68
CA SER A 69 -1.85 -0.67 14.66
C SER A 69 -0.58 -0.20 15.39
N GLY A 70 0.20 0.69 14.78
CA GLY A 70 1.49 1.18 15.30
C GLY A 70 2.68 0.27 14.97
N LEU A 71 2.50 -0.86 14.29
CA LEU A 71 3.58 -1.80 13.96
C LEU A 71 4.65 -1.15 13.05
N LEU A 72 4.22 -0.33 12.09
CA LEU A 72 5.13 0.35 11.18
C LEU A 72 5.99 1.42 11.88
N ASP A 73 5.55 1.96 13.00
CA ASP A 73 6.33 2.93 13.78
C ASP A 73 7.60 2.28 14.40
N ILE A 74 7.64 0.94 14.46
CA ILE A 74 8.81 0.17 14.89
C ILE A 74 9.57 -0.40 13.67
N LEU A 75 8.86 -1.02 12.73
CA LEU A 75 9.52 -1.71 11.60
C LEU A 75 10.19 -0.75 10.62
N VAL A 76 9.61 0.44 10.37
CA VAL A 76 10.19 1.42 9.44
C VAL A 76 11.52 1.98 9.95
N PRO A 77 11.63 2.48 11.19
CA PRO A 77 12.93 2.91 11.73
C PRO A 77 13.97 1.78 11.79
N LEU A 78 13.54 0.54 12.09
CA LEU A 78 14.41 -0.61 12.14
C LEU A 78 15.00 -0.92 10.76
N PHE A 79 14.18 -0.93 9.71
CA PHE A 79 14.62 -1.08 8.33
C PHE A 79 15.56 0.04 7.91
N ASN A 80 15.21 1.31 8.15
CA ASN A 80 16.01 2.47 7.78
C ASN A 80 17.39 2.46 8.47
N LYS A 81 17.47 1.97 9.72
CA LYS A 81 18.73 1.85 10.46
C LYS A 81 19.64 0.75 9.88
N LYS A 82 19.06 -0.33 9.36
CA LYS A 82 19.81 -1.50 8.90
C LYS A 82 20.13 -1.51 7.42
N SER A 83 19.43 -0.70 6.65
CA SER A 83 19.63 -0.57 5.22
C SER A 83 20.20 0.81 4.86
N SER A 84 20.64 0.97 3.63
CA SER A 84 20.99 2.29 3.08
C SER A 84 19.76 3.07 2.62
N TYR A 85 18.56 2.51 2.78
CA TYR A 85 17.31 3.07 2.28
C TYR A 85 16.58 3.91 3.32
N ASN A 86 15.74 4.82 2.84
CA ASN A 86 14.80 5.62 3.62
C ASN A 86 13.37 5.26 3.17
N LEU A 87 12.70 4.41 3.94
CA LEU A 87 11.34 3.99 3.65
C LEU A 87 10.35 5.09 3.97
N LYS A 88 9.45 5.37 3.04
CA LYS A 88 8.30 6.27 3.19
C LYS A 88 7.01 5.48 2.99
N THR A 89 6.04 5.68 3.86
CA THR A 89 4.77 4.97 3.82
C THR A 89 3.67 5.82 3.20
N ILE A 90 2.83 5.20 2.36
CA ILE A 90 1.55 5.72 1.89
C ILE A 90 0.48 4.77 2.43
N SER A 91 -0.28 5.23 3.42
CA SER A 91 -1.31 4.45 4.11
C SER A 91 -2.70 4.85 3.62
N VAL A 92 -3.35 3.94 2.88
CA VAL A 92 -4.67 4.14 2.25
C VAL A 92 -5.50 2.86 2.34
N GLY A 93 -6.68 2.81 1.76
CA GLY A 93 -7.44 1.56 1.64
C GLY A 93 -6.70 0.52 0.78
N THR A 94 -6.88 -0.79 1.07
CA THR A 94 -6.14 -1.86 0.38
C THR A 94 -6.26 -1.79 -1.14
N GLY A 95 -7.45 -1.52 -1.68
CA GLY A 95 -7.64 -1.38 -3.12
C GLY A 95 -6.82 -0.23 -3.72
N GLN A 96 -6.73 0.89 -3.00
CA GLN A 96 -5.91 2.04 -3.41
C GLN A 96 -4.41 1.73 -3.30
N ALA A 97 -3.96 1.08 -2.21
CA ALA A 97 -2.55 0.70 -2.03
C ALA A 97 -2.07 -0.21 -3.18
N LEU A 98 -2.84 -1.24 -3.51
CA LEU A 98 -2.55 -2.14 -4.62
C LEU A 98 -2.61 -1.43 -5.99
N ALA A 99 -3.54 -0.48 -6.16
CA ALA A 99 -3.64 0.32 -7.39
C ALA A 99 -2.45 1.28 -7.57
N LEU A 100 -1.97 1.93 -6.50
CA LEU A 100 -0.74 2.74 -6.52
C LEU A 100 0.47 1.89 -6.94
N ALA A 101 0.61 0.71 -6.33
CA ALA A 101 1.67 -0.24 -6.68
C ALA A 101 1.57 -0.69 -8.14
N ALA A 102 0.36 -1.02 -8.64
CA ALA A 102 0.14 -1.44 -10.02
C ALA A 102 0.43 -0.34 -11.07
N LYS A 103 0.38 0.94 -10.66
CA LYS A 103 0.75 2.10 -11.50
C LYS A 103 2.24 2.46 -11.40
N GLY A 104 3.03 1.77 -10.58
CA GLY A 104 4.44 2.13 -10.34
C GLY A 104 4.61 3.40 -9.50
N GLU A 105 3.62 3.75 -8.68
CA GLU A 105 3.64 4.87 -7.73
C GLU A 105 4.14 4.46 -6.33
N ALA A 106 4.47 3.18 -6.17
CA ALA A 106 5.14 2.59 -5.02
C ALA A 106 6.19 1.58 -5.48
N ASP A 107 7.06 1.15 -4.56
CA ASP A 107 8.15 0.20 -4.82
C ASP A 107 7.86 -1.17 -4.21
N VAL A 108 7.07 -1.19 -3.16
CA VAL A 108 6.69 -2.37 -2.39
C VAL A 108 5.30 -2.15 -1.78
N THR A 109 4.56 -3.21 -1.57
CA THR A 109 3.27 -3.15 -0.86
C THR A 109 3.18 -4.19 0.25
N LEU A 110 2.57 -3.80 1.37
CA LEU A 110 2.19 -4.66 2.49
C LEU A 110 0.68 -4.56 2.66
N ALA A 111 -0.01 -5.64 2.38
CA ALA A 111 -1.48 -5.69 2.33
C ALA A 111 -2.03 -6.94 2.98
N HIS A 112 -3.36 -7.01 3.17
CA HIS A 112 -4.05 -8.13 3.81
C HIS A 112 -5.40 -8.44 3.13
N ALA A 113 -5.39 -8.57 1.81
CA ALA A 113 -6.54 -8.97 1.00
C ALA A 113 -6.11 -10.06 -0.02
N PRO A 114 -5.91 -11.31 0.42
CA PRO A 114 -5.28 -12.36 -0.38
C PRO A 114 -5.86 -12.54 -1.78
N SER A 115 -7.18 -12.49 -1.94
CA SER A 115 -7.83 -12.65 -3.26
C SER A 115 -7.44 -11.52 -4.23
N LEU A 116 -7.41 -10.28 -3.74
CA LEU A 116 -7.05 -9.11 -4.56
C LEU A 116 -5.55 -9.09 -4.87
N GLU A 117 -4.71 -9.45 -3.89
CA GLU A 117 -3.26 -9.58 -4.04
C GLU A 117 -2.90 -10.61 -5.12
N LYS A 118 -3.49 -11.82 -5.05
CA LYS A 118 -3.31 -12.90 -6.04
C LYS A 118 -3.72 -12.45 -7.44
N LYS A 119 -4.78 -11.64 -7.57
CA LYS A 119 -5.20 -11.05 -8.83
C LYS A 119 -4.11 -10.15 -9.41
N TYR A 120 -3.58 -9.20 -8.65
CA TYR A 120 -2.51 -8.31 -9.12
C TYR A 120 -1.20 -9.04 -9.43
N VAL A 121 -0.90 -10.13 -8.72
CA VAL A 121 0.24 -11.01 -9.06
C VAL A 121 -0.01 -11.74 -10.38
N ALA A 122 -1.19 -12.30 -10.61
CA ALA A 122 -1.55 -12.96 -11.86
C ALA A 122 -1.53 -12.01 -13.07
N GLU A 123 -1.87 -10.74 -12.86
CA GLU A 123 -1.77 -9.67 -13.86
C GLU A 123 -0.31 -9.19 -14.08
N GLY A 124 0.67 -9.74 -13.38
CA GLY A 124 2.07 -9.35 -13.47
C GLY A 124 2.37 -7.94 -12.95
N LYS A 125 1.45 -7.32 -12.21
CA LYS A 125 1.65 -5.99 -11.61
C LYS A 125 2.47 -6.04 -10.34
N LEU A 126 2.30 -7.09 -9.55
CA LEU A 126 3.06 -7.37 -8.34
C LEU A 126 3.82 -8.67 -8.48
N LEU A 127 4.93 -8.79 -7.76
CA LEU A 127 5.83 -9.94 -7.82
C LEU A 127 6.08 -10.50 -6.42
N ASN A 128 6.49 -11.75 -6.35
CA ASN A 128 7.07 -12.36 -5.15
C ASN A 128 6.21 -12.17 -3.89
N ARG A 129 4.90 -12.47 -3.98
CA ARG A 129 4.00 -12.43 -2.81
C ARG A 129 4.53 -13.38 -1.72
N ARG A 130 4.87 -12.84 -0.56
CA ARG A 130 5.38 -13.58 0.60
C ARG A 130 4.53 -13.28 1.82
N LEU A 131 4.16 -14.32 2.55
CA LEU A 131 3.44 -14.19 3.81
C LEU A 131 4.37 -13.59 4.86
N VAL A 132 3.84 -12.68 5.68
CA VAL A 132 4.60 -11.99 6.72
C VAL A 132 4.07 -12.33 8.11
N MET A 133 2.78 -12.12 8.31
CA MET A 133 2.12 -12.27 9.60
C MET A 133 0.62 -12.45 9.40
N TYR A 134 -0.07 -12.84 10.46
CA TYR A 134 -1.52 -12.68 10.54
C TYR A 134 -1.93 -12.12 11.90
N ASN A 135 -3.08 -11.49 11.93
CA ASN A 135 -3.93 -11.33 13.11
C ASN A 135 -5.34 -11.81 12.74
N ASP A 136 -6.30 -11.64 13.61
CA ASP A 136 -7.68 -11.92 13.29
C ASP A 136 -8.51 -10.64 13.18
N PHE A 137 -9.62 -10.75 12.49
CA PHE A 137 -10.71 -9.83 12.61
C PHE A 137 -11.60 -10.22 13.78
N VAL A 138 -12.23 -9.23 14.38
CA VAL A 138 -13.20 -9.40 15.45
C VAL A 138 -14.46 -8.60 15.12
N ILE A 139 -15.62 -9.08 15.58
CA ILE A 139 -16.83 -8.28 15.57
C ILE A 139 -16.96 -7.63 16.93
N VAL A 140 -16.94 -6.30 16.93
CA VAL A 140 -17.12 -5.49 18.14
C VAL A 140 -18.50 -4.81 18.11
N GLY A 141 -19.01 -4.51 19.30
CA GLY A 141 -20.30 -3.83 19.45
C GLY A 141 -20.55 -3.38 20.87
N PRO A 142 -21.73 -2.81 21.16
CA PRO A 142 -22.10 -2.33 22.47
C PRO A 142 -22.13 -3.48 23.49
N ALA A 143 -21.72 -3.22 24.73
CA ALA A 143 -21.68 -4.22 25.80
C ALA A 143 -23.07 -4.84 26.08
N ALA A 144 -24.15 -4.10 25.85
CA ALA A 144 -25.54 -4.59 26.00
C ALA A 144 -25.94 -5.63 24.95
N ASP A 145 -25.21 -5.70 23.83
CA ASP A 145 -25.38 -6.69 22.76
C ASP A 145 -26.85 -6.94 22.34
N PRO A 146 -27.59 -5.92 21.88
CA PRO A 146 -29.01 -6.08 21.55
C PRO A 146 -29.26 -7.11 20.44
N ALA A 147 -28.29 -7.33 19.55
CA ALA A 147 -28.38 -8.35 18.51
C ALA A 147 -28.00 -9.76 18.99
N LYS A 148 -27.55 -9.92 20.23
CA LYS A 148 -27.14 -11.21 20.85
C LYS A 148 -26.00 -11.90 20.10
N VAL A 149 -25.04 -11.16 19.59
CA VAL A 149 -23.87 -11.69 18.85
C VAL A 149 -23.06 -12.65 19.70
N LYS A 150 -22.95 -12.44 21.00
CA LYS A 150 -22.26 -13.35 21.94
C LYS A 150 -22.85 -14.76 22.01
N SER A 151 -24.07 -14.98 21.51
CA SER A 151 -24.71 -16.28 21.53
C SER A 151 -24.18 -17.24 20.45
N THR A 152 -23.37 -16.74 19.52
CA THR A 152 -22.78 -17.56 18.45
C THR A 152 -21.25 -17.49 18.45
N ARG A 153 -20.64 -18.46 17.77
CA ARG A 153 -19.20 -18.48 17.46
C ARG A 153 -18.92 -18.34 15.96
N SER A 154 -19.97 -18.19 15.15
CA SER A 154 -19.86 -18.02 13.71
C SER A 154 -20.07 -16.57 13.32
N SER A 155 -19.11 -16.01 12.57
CA SER A 155 -19.21 -14.66 12.02
C SER A 155 -20.41 -14.51 11.08
N ILE A 156 -20.75 -15.57 10.36
CA ILE A 156 -21.93 -15.61 9.47
C ILE A 156 -23.21 -15.48 10.28
N GLU A 157 -23.37 -16.27 11.36
CA GLU A 157 -24.54 -16.19 12.20
C GLU A 157 -24.62 -14.85 12.97
N ALA A 158 -23.48 -14.33 13.42
CA ALA A 158 -23.43 -13.00 14.04
C ALA A 158 -23.97 -11.91 13.12
N LEU A 159 -23.57 -11.93 11.85
CA LEU A 159 -24.07 -10.98 10.86
C LEU A 159 -25.58 -11.17 10.60
N LYS A 160 -26.08 -12.39 10.57
CA LYS A 160 -27.54 -12.66 10.46
C LYS A 160 -28.31 -12.09 11.66
N LEU A 161 -27.79 -12.26 12.88
CA LEU A 161 -28.40 -11.70 14.09
C LEU A 161 -28.44 -10.17 14.05
N ILE A 162 -27.35 -9.53 13.64
CA ILE A 162 -27.27 -8.07 13.51
C ILE A 162 -28.31 -7.56 12.47
N ALA A 163 -28.34 -8.17 11.30
CA ALA A 163 -29.29 -7.78 10.25
C ALA A 163 -30.75 -8.07 10.64
N GLY A 164 -31.02 -9.22 11.24
CA GLY A 164 -32.37 -9.63 11.68
C GLY A 164 -32.95 -8.71 12.75
N SER A 165 -32.10 -8.24 13.67
CA SER A 165 -32.47 -7.25 14.70
C SER A 165 -32.51 -5.81 14.18
N LYS A 166 -32.05 -5.57 12.95
CA LYS A 166 -31.82 -4.22 12.38
C LYS A 166 -30.93 -3.35 13.28
N ALA A 167 -30.06 -3.97 14.04
CA ALA A 167 -29.06 -3.25 14.83
C ALA A 167 -28.07 -2.54 13.92
N ARG A 168 -27.63 -1.34 14.30
CA ARG A 168 -26.70 -0.56 13.48
C ARG A 168 -25.41 -1.31 13.24
N PHE A 169 -25.04 -1.47 11.99
CA PHE A 169 -23.75 -1.97 11.58
C PHE A 169 -22.99 -0.86 10.84
N ILE A 170 -21.77 -0.57 11.28
CA ILE A 170 -20.94 0.45 10.67
C ILE A 170 -19.89 -0.26 9.83
N SER A 171 -20.03 -0.12 8.52
CA SER A 171 -19.07 -0.61 7.53
C SER A 171 -17.98 0.42 7.25
N ARG A 172 -16.81 -0.04 6.85
CA ARG A 172 -15.79 0.88 6.33
C ARG A 172 -16.20 1.56 5.02
N GLY A 173 -16.86 0.85 4.12
CA GLY A 173 -17.35 1.43 2.85
C GLY A 173 -16.26 1.93 1.89
N ASP A 174 -14.99 1.60 2.09
CA ASP A 174 -13.81 2.21 1.44
C ASP A 174 -12.99 1.27 0.54
N ASN A 175 -13.53 0.09 0.23
CA ASN A 175 -12.84 -0.98 -0.50
C ASN A 175 -11.51 -1.46 0.12
N SER A 176 -11.30 -1.24 1.41
CA SER A 176 -10.19 -1.81 2.18
C SER A 176 -10.26 -3.34 2.26
N GLY A 177 -9.20 -3.97 2.78
CA GLY A 177 -9.20 -5.40 3.09
C GLY A 177 -10.32 -5.79 4.05
N THR A 178 -10.55 -5.00 5.10
CA THR A 178 -11.66 -5.16 6.04
C THR A 178 -13.02 -5.11 5.33
N HIS A 179 -13.24 -4.09 4.48
CA HIS A 179 -14.49 -3.95 3.74
C HIS A 179 -14.70 -5.10 2.73
N ASN A 180 -13.63 -5.57 2.08
CA ASN A 180 -13.73 -6.70 1.17
C ASN A 180 -14.06 -8.01 1.88
N LEU A 181 -13.46 -8.24 3.06
CA LEU A 181 -13.83 -9.37 3.92
C LEU A 181 -15.29 -9.25 4.37
N GLU A 182 -15.68 -8.11 4.88
CA GLU A 182 -17.05 -7.81 5.32
C GLU A 182 -18.08 -8.15 4.23
N LYS A 183 -17.87 -7.64 2.99
CA LYS A 183 -18.73 -7.97 1.84
C LYS A 183 -18.80 -9.48 1.56
N SER A 184 -17.68 -10.18 1.70
CA SER A 184 -17.65 -11.63 1.54
C SER A 184 -18.47 -12.35 2.61
N LEU A 185 -18.37 -11.90 3.86
CA LEU A 185 -19.13 -12.45 4.99
C LEU A 185 -20.64 -12.19 4.82
N TRP A 186 -21.06 -10.97 4.41
CA TRP A 186 -22.46 -10.68 4.09
C TRP A 186 -23.01 -11.56 2.97
N LYS A 187 -22.21 -11.75 1.90
CA LYS A 187 -22.56 -12.65 0.81
C LYS A 187 -22.74 -14.10 1.29
N MET A 188 -21.82 -14.58 2.13
CA MET A 188 -21.92 -15.95 2.72
C MET A 188 -23.12 -16.06 3.66
N ALA A 189 -23.50 -14.98 4.35
CA ALA A 189 -24.71 -14.93 5.16
C ALA A 189 -25.99 -14.92 4.33
N GLY A 190 -25.93 -14.71 3.02
CA GLY A 190 -27.09 -14.54 2.15
C GLY A 190 -27.87 -13.26 2.41
N ILE A 191 -27.22 -12.22 2.94
CA ILE A 191 -27.87 -10.97 3.33
C ILE A 191 -27.43 -9.86 2.40
N ASP A 192 -28.41 -9.12 1.88
CA ASP A 192 -28.17 -7.85 1.23
C ASP A 192 -27.94 -6.77 2.31
N SER A 193 -26.70 -6.30 2.42
CA SER A 193 -26.30 -5.28 3.40
C SER A 193 -26.77 -3.88 2.97
N ARG A 194 -28.07 -3.70 2.80
CA ARG A 194 -28.70 -2.42 2.47
C ARG A 194 -29.78 -2.07 3.49
N GLY A 195 -29.95 -0.77 3.69
CA GLY A 195 -30.98 -0.25 4.58
C GLY A 195 -30.42 0.68 5.65
N ALA A 196 -31.32 1.30 6.41
CA ALA A 196 -30.97 2.32 7.41
C ALA A 196 -30.10 1.80 8.58
N TRP A 197 -30.03 0.48 8.76
CA TRP A 197 -29.20 -0.17 9.79
C TRP A 197 -27.74 -0.37 9.36
N TYR A 198 -27.47 -0.36 8.06
CA TYR A 198 -26.14 -0.51 7.49
C TYR A 198 -25.61 0.84 7.06
N ILE A 199 -24.53 1.30 7.68
CA ILE A 199 -23.99 2.65 7.53
C ILE A 199 -22.56 2.54 7.06
N GLU A 200 -22.26 3.05 5.89
CA GLU A 200 -20.88 3.15 5.37
C GLU A 200 -20.21 4.42 5.91
N SER A 201 -19.07 4.26 6.58
CA SER A 201 -18.30 5.37 7.12
C SER A 201 -17.48 6.11 6.06
N GLY A 202 -17.00 5.39 5.04
CA GLY A 202 -16.06 5.92 4.05
C GLY A 202 -14.69 6.25 4.63
N GLN A 203 -14.36 5.75 5.85
CA GLN A 203 -13.19 6.16 6.63
C GLN A 203 -12.25 4.98 6.93
N GLY A 204 -11.01 5.30 7.41
CA GLY A 204 -10.10 4.31 7.95
C GLY A 204 -10.64 3.61 9.22
N MET A 205 -10.00 2.48 9.61
CA MET A 205 -10.55 1.62 10.66
C MET A 205 -10.68 2.32 12.02
N GLY A 206 -9.69 3.12 12.42
CA GLY A 206 -9.75 3.86 13.68
C GLY A 206 -10.93 4.83 13.74
N ALA A 207 -11.18 5.59 12.66
CA ALA A 207 -12.33 6.50 12.58
C ALA A 207 -13.66 5.71 12.52
N THR A 208 -13.72 4.58 11.82
CA THR A 208 -14.89 3.70 11.78
C THR A 208 -15.25 3.16 13.16
N LEU A 209 -14.26 2.77 13.97
CA LEU A 209 -14.45 2.37 15.37
C LEU A 209 -15.05 3.52 16.21
N GLY A 210 -14.56 4.74 16.03
CA GLY A 210 -15.13 5.92 16.69
C GLY A 210 -16.60 6.13 16.33
N ILE A 211 -16.95 6.06 15.04
CA ILE A 211 -18.34 6.20 14.57
C ILE A 211 -19.22 5.06 15.13
N ALA A 212 -18.72 3.82 15.15
CA ALA A 212 -19.44 2.69 15.73
C ALA A 212 -19.68 2.89 17.23
N ASN A 213 -18.69 3.38 17.95
CA ASN A 213 -18.78 3.73 19.36
C ASN A 213 -19.89 4.78 19.63
N ASP A 214 -19.85 5.90 18.91
CA ASP A 214 -20.77 7.02 19.09
C ASP A 214 -22.22 6.66 18.73
N ARG A 215 -22.38 5.68 17.83
CA ARG A 215 -23.69 5.21 17.38
C ARG A 215 -24.21 3.96 18.08
N ASN A 216 -23.46 3.44 19.07
CA ASN A 216 -23.74 2.14 19.70
C ASN A 216 -23.99 1.05 18.66
N GLY A 217 -23.12 1.00 17.62
CA GLY A 217 -23.23 0.09 16.50
C GLY A 217 -22.24 -1.06 16.58
N TYR A 218 -22.44 -2.05 15.73
CA TYR A 218 -21.53 -3.15 15.50
C TYR A 218 -20.59 -2.80 14.35
N THR A 219 -19.37 -3.33 14.35
CA THR A 219 -18.44 -3.23 13.23
C THR A 219 -17.49 -4.41 13.20
N LEU A 220 -16.97 -4.70 12.01
CA LEU A 220 -15.87 -5.62 11.80
C LEU A 220 -14.55 -4.83 11.84
N THR A 221 -13.60 -5.27 12.64
CA THR A 221 -12.27 -4.64 12.75
C THR A 221 -11.18 -5.69 12.90
N ASP A 222 -9.96 -5.38 12.49
CA ASP A 222 -8.82 -6.18 12.91
C ASP A 222 -8.53 -5.95 14.41
N ARG A 223 -8.10 -7.03 15.09
CA ARG A 223 -7.83 -7.00 16.54
C ARG A 223 -6.80 -5.94 16.92
N ALA A 224 -5.75 -5.78 16.12
CA ALA A 224 -4.66 -4.86 16.45
C ALA A 224 -5.15 -3.42 16.51
N THR A 225 -5.95 -3.00 15.52
CA THR A 225 -6.55 -1.66 15.53
C THR A 225 -7.53 -1.51 16.70
N TYR A 226 -8.40 -2.51 16.97
CA TYR A 226 -9.29 -2.45 18.12
C TYR A 226 -8.51 -2.23 19.44
N LEU A 227 -7.49 -3.01 19.71
CA LEU A 227 -6.70 -2.91 20.94
C LEU A 227 -5.93 -1.57 21.06
N ALA A 228 -5.52 -1.01 19.90
CA ALA A 228 -4.89 0.32 19.89
C ALA A 228 -5.86 1.43 20.33
N TYR A 229 -7.16 1.24 20.12
CA TYR A 229 -8.21 2.20 20.44
C TYR A 229 -9.06 1.82 21.67
N GLU A 230 -8.99 0.57 22.17
CA GLU A 230 -9.86 -0.02 23.18
C GLU A 230 -10.13 0.90 24.39
N LYS A 231 -9.08 1.54 24.95
CA LYS A 231 -9.20 2.44 26.10
C LYS A 231 -10.08 3.67 25.87
N ARG A 232 -10.42 3.97 24.60
CA ARG A 232 -11.25 5.12 24.18
C ARG A 232 -12.63 4.70 23.73
N LEU A 233 -12.93 3.38 23.74
CA LEU A 233 -14.16 2.81 23.22
C LEU A 233 -14.99 2.21 24.36
N ALA A 234 -16.30 2.34 24.29
CA ALA A 234 -17.26 1.57 25.07
C ALA A 234 -17.65 0.24 24.38
N LEU A 235 -17.16 0.04 23.14
CA LEU A 235 -17.37 -1.20 22.41
C LEU A 235 -16.49 -2.32 22.98
N ILE A 236 -17.02 -3.53 22.97
CA ILE A 236 -16.29 -4.74 23.39
C ILE A 236 -16.24 -5.75 22.26
N ILE A 237 -15.29 -6.69 22.32
CA ILE A 237 -15.27 -7.84 21.44
C ILE A 237 -16.45 -8.73 21.78
N LEU A 238 -17.30 -9.01 20.80
CA LEU A 238 -18.49 -9.86 20.91
C LEU A 238 -18.28 -11.20 20.23
N LEU A 239 -17.47 -11.25 19.17
CA LEU A 239 -17.14 -12.49 18.46
C LEU A 239 -15.70 -12.44 17.95
N GLU A 240 -14.97 -13.54 18.16
CA GLU A 240 -13.60 -13.76 17.74
C GLU A 240 -13.34 -15.25 17.44
N GLY A 241 -12.18 -15.58 16.85
CA GLY A 241 -11.71 -16.95 16.69
C GLY A 241 -12.40 -17.76 15.60
N ASP A 242 -13.26 -17.16 14.77
CA ASP A 242 -13.87 -17.83 13.63
C ASP A 242 -12.91 -17.86 12.43
N LYS A 243 -12.79 -19.00 11.76
CA LYS A 243 -11.84 -19.23 10.65
C LYS A 243 -11.94 -18.18 9.52
N PRO A 244 -13.14 -17.75 9.07
CA PRO A 244 -13.26 -16.67 8.08
C PRO A 244 -12.70 -15.32 8.52
N LEU A 245 -12.41 -15.15 9.81
CA LEU A 245 -11.89 -13.89 10.37
C LEU A 245 -10.36 -13.80 10.38
N LEU A 246 -9.64 -14.76 9.80
CA LEU A 246 -8.18 -14.68 9.70
C LEU A 246 -7.77 -13.55 8.77
N ASN A 247 -6.86 -12.71 9.26
CA ASN A 247 -6.35 -11.54 8.56
C ASN A 247 -4.87 -11.73 8.21
N ILE A 248 -4.60 -12.22 7.01
CA ILE A 248 -3.27 -12.61 6.54
C ILE A 248 -2.62 -11.46 5.80
N TYR A 249 -1.44 -11.05 6.25
CA TYR A 249 -0.62 -10.00 5.64
C TYR A 249 0.45 -10.58 4.74
N SER A 250 0.58 -10.00 3.56
CA SER A 250 1.63 -10.33 2.60
C SER A 250 2.39 -9.10 2.17
N VAL A 251 3.69 -9.27 1.94
CA VAL A 251 4.54 -8.29 1.27
C VAL A 251 4.75 -8.70 -0.18
N MET A 252 4.69 -7.72 -1.10
CA MET A 252 4.86 -7.93 -2.54
C MET A 252 5.72 -6.83 -3.11
N GLU A 253 6.60 -7.20 -4.02
CA GLU A 253 7.43 -6.28 -4.79
C GLU A 253 6.63 -5.70 -5.96
N VAL A 254 6.84 -4.44 -6.27
CA VAL A 254 6.22 -3.82 -7.45
C VAL A 254 7.03 -4.20 -8.70
N ASN A 255 6.34 -4.62 -9.77
CA ASN A 255 7.02 -4.93 -11.01
C ASN A 255 7.65 -3.66 -11.62
N PRO A 256 8.97 -3.63 -11.89
CA PRO A 256 9.62 -2.47 -12.51
C PRO A 256 9.05 -2.09 -13.88
N ALA A 257 8.40 -3.02 -14.56
CA ALA A 257 7.67 -2.74 -15.81
C ALA A 257 6.45 -1.82 -15.63
N ASN A 258 5.97 -1.61 -14.39
CA ASN A 258 4.87 -0.70 -14.12
C ASN A 258 5.26 0.79 -14.29
N GLY A 259 6.56 1.12 -14.22
CA GLY A 259 7.00 2.49 -14.46
C GLY A 259 8.49 2.72 -14.15
N PRO A 260 9.09 3.73 -14.79
CA PRO A 260 10.54 4.01 -14.66
C PRO A 260 10.95 4.54 -13.28
N ARG A 261 10.00 4.92 -12.43
CA ARG A 261 10.27 5.42 -11.07
C ARG A 261 10.34 4.33 -10.02
N VAL A 262 9.98 3.08 -10.37
CA VAL A 262 9.97 1.96 -9.42
C VAL A 262 11.38 1.64 -8.97
N ASN A 263 11.65 1.80 -7.69
CA ASN A 263 12.89 1.37 -7.04
C ASN A 263 12.80 -0.13 -6.68
N ALA A 264 12.95 -0.98 -7.70
CA ALA A 264 12.80 -2.43 -7.53
C ALA A 264 13.80 -3.02 -6.52
N VAL A 265 15.04 -2.51 -6.48
CA VAL A 265 16.08 -2.97 -5.55
C VAL A 265 15.71 -2.61 -4.11
N GLY A 266 15.27 -1.37 -3.88
CA GLY A 266 14.82 -0.92 -2.57
C GLY A 266 13.53 -1.62 -2.12
N GLY A 267 12.58 -1.82 -3.03
CA GLY A 267 11.34 -2.56 -2.78
C GLY A 267 11.61 -4.01 -2.36
N LYS A 268 12.53 -4.70 -3.09
CA LYS A 268 12.98 -6.04 -2.74
C LYS A 268 13.67 -6.07 -1.37
N ALA A 269 14.55 -5.10 -1.09
CA ALA A 269 15.24 -5.02 0.19
C ALA A 269 14.27 -4.93 1.38
N PHE A 270 13.20 -4.13 1.26
CA PHE A 270 12.17 -4.08 2.30
C PHE A 270 11.35 -5.38 2.38
N ALA A 271 11.00 -5.97 1.26
CA ALA A 271 10.27 -7.23 1.24
C ALA A 271 11.09 -8.38 1.86
N ASP A 272 12.43 -8.43 1.63
CA ASP A 272 13.34 -9.38 2.28
C ASP A 272 13.45 -9.12 3.79
N PHE A 273 13.52 -7.84 4.19
CA PHE A 273 13.53 -7.47 5.60
C PHE A 273 12.27 -7.96 6.32
N MET A 274 11.08 -7.80 5.75
CA MET A 274 9.82 -8.21 6.39
C MET A 274 9.73 -9.71 6.70
N VAL A 275 10.42 -10.55 5.93
CA VAL A 275 10.49 -12.00 6.18
C VAL A 275 11.76 -12.44 6.91
N SER A 276 12.64 -11.51 7.29
CA SER A 276 13.85 -11.79 8.06
C SER A 276 13.53 -12.23 9.49
N SER A 277 14.45 -12.97 10.12
CA SER A 277 14.30 -13.40 11.52
C SER A 277 14.09 -12.24 12.48
N GLU A 278 14.71 -11.09 12.23
CA GLU A 278 14.59 -9.91 13.08
C GLU A 278 13.22 -9.22 12.98
N ALA A 279 12.74 -8.98 11.76
CA ALA A 279 11.40 -8.43 11.57
C ALA A 279 10.34 -9.38 12.14
N GLN A 280 10.51 -10.69 11.94
CA GLN A 280 9.60 -11.72 12.46
C GLN A 280 9.64 -11.79 14.00
N ALA A 281 10.80 -11.61 14.64
CA ALA A 281 10.91 -11.49 16.09
C ALA A 281 10.20 -10.23 16.60
N THR A 282 10.36 -9.10 15.91
CA THR A 282 9.66 -7.84 16.23
C THR A 282 8.14 -8.00 16.12
N VAL A 283 7.66 -8.63 15.06
CA VAL A 283 6.23 -8.94 14.87
C VAL A 283 5.71 -9.81 16.03
N LYS A 284 6.46 -10.86 16.43
CA LYS A 284 6.08 -11.80 17.50
C LYS A 284 5.94 -11.11 18.87
N SER A 285 6.79 -10.14 19.17
CA SER A 285 6.78 -9.44 20.46
C SER A 285 5.90 -8.18 20.46
N PHE A 286 5.46 -7.72 19.28
CA PHE A 286 4.70 -6.49 19.18
C PHE A 286 3.37 -6.59 19.94
N GLY A 287 3.16 -5.65 20.84
CA GLY A 287 1.94 -5.57 21.66
C GLY A 287 2.07 -6.21 23.04
N LEU A 288 3.02 -7.12 23.29
CA LEU A 288 3.14 -7.84 24.56
C LEU A 288 3.27 -6.87 25.75
N GLU A 289 4.13 -5.88 25.66
CA GLU A 289 4.34 -4.91 26.75
C GLU A 289 3.09 -4.05 27.00
N LYS A 290 2.44 -3.60 25.92
CA LYS A 290 1.34 -2.63 26.01
C LYS A 290 -0.02 -3.26 26.28
N TYR A 291 -0.26 -4.46 25.76
CA TYR A 291 -1.58 -5.12 25.77
C TYR A 291 -1.58 -6.48 26.48
N GLY A 292 -0.43 -6.94 26.99
CA GLY A 292 -0.29 -8.25 27.62
C GLY A 292 -0.38 -9.45 26.65
N GLN A 293 -0.54 -9.17 25.35
CA GLN A 293 -0.63 -10.18 24.28
C GLN A 293 -0.01 -9.68 22.99
N ALA A 294 0.50 -10.60 22.18
CA ALA A 294 1.00 -10.28 20.85
C ALA A 294 -0.17 -9.88 19.93
N LEU A 295 0.01 -8.81 19.15
CA LEU A 295 -1.02 -8.36 18.22
C LEU A 295 -0.96 -9.09 16.87
N PHE A 296 0.18 -9.69 16.54
CA PHE A 296 0.40 -10.40 15.29
C PHE A 296 1.13 -11.72 15.55
N VAL A 297 0.88 -12.68 14.68
CA VAL A 297 1.57 -13.97 14.65
C VAL A 297 2.46 -14.02 13.41
N PRO A 298 3.79 -14.16 13.55
CA PRO A 298 4.70 -14.24 12.42
C PRO A 298 4.51 -15.55 11.65
N ILE A 299 4.53 -15.47 10.30
CA ILE A 299 4.32 -16.63 9.42
C ILE A 299 5.23 -16.64 8.18
N ALA A 300 6.35 -15.93 8.21
CA ALA A 300 7.28 -15.99 7.09
C ALA A 300 7.73 -17.45 6.83
N GLY A 301 7.78 -17.82 5.55
CA GLY A 301 8.14 -19.18 5.12
C GLY A 301 7.02 -20.21 5.21
N LYS A 302 5.86 -19.88 5.76
CA LYS A 302 4.67 -20.78 5.75
C LYS A 302 3.88 -20.64 4.45
N ARG A 303 3.12 -21.68 4.11
CA ARG A 303 2.09 -21.64 3.06
C ARG A 303 0.75 -21.20 3.64
N GLU A 304 -0.10 -20.60 2.82
CA GLU A 304 -1.40 -20.05 3.26
C GLU A 304 -2.33 -21.16 3.79
N GLU A 305 -2.22 -22.37 3.23
CA GLU A 305 -3.00 -23.54 3.64
C GLU A 305 -2.65 -24.06 5.05
N GLU A 306 -1.45 -23.72 5.54
CA GLU A 306 -0.95 -24.10 6.86
C GLU A 306 -1.40 -23.15 7.97
N ILE A 307 -2.13 -22.05 7.60
CA ILE A 307 -2.56 -21.03 8.53
C ILE A 307 -4.02 -21.27 8.89
N GLY A 308 -4.31 -21.38 10.18
CA GLY A 308 -5.69 -21.57 10.69
C GLY A 308 -6.18 -23.01 10.59
N GLY A 309 -5.25 -23.99 10.62
CA GLY A 309 -5.54 -25.40 10.83
C GLY A 309 -5.64 -25.73 12.30
#